data_f363644a23d4517315d5f504ee8a8325
#
_entry.id   f363644a23d4517315d5f504ee8a8325
#
_cell.length_a   1.000
_cell.length_b   1.000
_cell.length_c   1.000
_cell.angle_alpha   90.00
_cell.angle_beta   90.00
_cell.angle_gamma   90.00
#
_symmetry.space_group_name_H-M   'P 1'
#
loop_
_entity.id
_entity.type
_entity.pdbx_description
1 polymer ?
#
loop_
_entity_poly.entity_id
_entity_poly.type
_entity_poly.pdbx_seq_one_letter_code
_entity_poly.pdbx_strand_id
1 'polypeptide(L)'
;VVLDLGNGTFGALQRYLDPFALDGVILSHLHPDHCADFSALTVYRRYHPHPPPGGMMPVYGPPDAAERLIAAYAPNAEERNRTNLSDLYTFRPYGGVTARIGALGILAAPVEHSCEAYAVRISHAGRALVYSGDTGPCPQLVKLATGADLLLAEASWPDRPDNPAGIHLSGKDAGKAA
;
A
#
# COMPACT_ATOMS: atom_id res chain seq x y z
N VAL A 1 9.59 -3.59 4.77
CA VAL A 1 8.48 -2.78 4.22
C VAL A 1 7.15 -3.38 4.64
N VAL A 2 6.08 -2.58 4.60
CA VAL A 2 4.71 -3.03 4.80
C VAL A 2 3.90 -2.73 3.53
N LEU A 3 3.00 -3.65 3.17
CA LEU A 3 2.04 -3.52 2.08
C LEU A 3 0.68 -3.22 2.69
N ASP A 4 0.17 -2.04 2.42
CA ASP A 4 -1.00 -1.44 3.04
C ASP A 4 -0.93 -1.38 4.57
N LEU A 5 -1.70 -0.53 5.17
CA LEU A 5 -1.75 -0.30 6.61
C LEU A 5 -3.19 0.01 7.03
N GLY A 6 -4.08 -0.95 6.79
CA GLY A 6 -5.49 -0.87 7.14
C GLY A 6 -5.77 -1.07 8.63
N ASN A 7 -7.03 -1.05 8.99
CA ASN A 7 -7.50 -1.09 10.37
C ASN A 7 -6.93 -2.27 11.19
N GLY A 8 -6.28 -1.98 12.31
CA GLY A 8 -5.69 -2.97 13.22
C GLY A 8 -4.32 -3.51 12.78
N THR A 9 -3.87 -3.18 11.58
CA THR A 9 -2.61 -3.70 11.03
C THR A 9 -1.39 -3.12 11.74
N PHE A 10 -1.43 -1.86 12.19
CA PHE A 10 -0.33 -1.28 12.96
C PHE A 10 -0.15 -1.98 14.32
N GLY A 11 -1.25 -2.28 15.01
CA GLY A 11 -1.19 -3.05 16.25
C GLY A 11 -0.67 -4.48 16.03
N ALA A 12 -1.07 -5.12 14.93
CA ALA A 12 -0.55 -6.43 14.54
C ALA A 12 0.94 -6.38 14.20
N LEU A 13 1.38 -5.36 13.43
CA LEU A 13 2.77 -5.16 13.02
C LEU A 13 3.74 -5.14 14.22
N GLN A 14 3.38 -4.43 15.29
CA GLN A 14 4.20 -4.30 16.50
C GLN A 14 4.45 -5.62 17.23
N ARG A 15 3.70 -6.69 16.91
CA ARG A 15 3.94 -8.04 17.45
C ARG A 15 5.11 -8.75 16.75
N TYR A 16 5.51 -8.28 15.57
CA TYR A 16 6.52 -8.93 14.73
C TYR A 16 7.79 -8.10 14.59
N LEU A 17 7.69 -6.78 14.64
CA LEU A 17 8.85 -5.91 14.49
C LEU A 17 8.60 -4.54 15.14
N ASP A 18 9.70 -3.83 15.46
CA ASP A 18 9.64 -2.42 15.82
C ASP A 18 9.24 -1.59 14.59
N PRO A 19 8.20 -0.73 14.66
CA PRO A 19 7.81 0.13 13.56
C PRO A 19 8.92 1.06 13.04
N PHE A 20 9.93 1.36 13.84
CA PHE A 20 11.11 2.09 13.37
C PHE A 20 12.03 1.26 12.47
N ALA A 21 11.94 -0.06 12.49
CA ALA A 21 12.67 -0.95 11.58
C ALA A 21 12.05 -1.04 10.17
N LEU A 22 10.95 -0.32 9.92
CA LEU A 22 10.37 -0.26 8.58
C LEU A 22 11.22 0.61 7.65
N ASP A 23 11.64 0.04 6.53
CA ASP A 23 12.31 0.77 5.44
C ASP A 23 11.33 1.59 4.58
N GLY A 24 10.04 1.29 4.62
CA GLY A 24 9.03 2.02 3.87
C GLY A 24 7.63 1.42 3.94
N VAL A 25 6.68 2.20 3.47
CA VAL A 25 5.27 1.82 3.30
C VAL A 25 4.92 1.83 1.82
N ILE A 26 4.13 0.85 1.40
CA ILE A 26 3.61 0.72 0.04
C ILE A 26 2.09 0.65 0.15
N LEU A 27 1.38 1.61 -0.42
CA LEU A 27 -0.09 1.68 -0.41
C LEU A 27 -0.63 1.33 -1.79
N SER A 28 -1.46 0.30 -1.86
CA SER A 28 -2.12 -0.09 -3.12
C SER A 28 -3.12 0.98 -3.58
N HIS A 29 -3.94 1.47 -2.65
CA HIS A 29 -4.93 2.52 -2.86
C HIS A 29 -5.28 3.19 -1.52
N LEU A 30 -6.26 4.13 -1.53
CA LEU A 30 -6.50 5.00 -0.38
C LEU A 30 -7.86 4.79 0.30
N HIS A 31 -8.49 3.63 0.13
CA HIS A 31 -9.63 3.26 0.97
C HIS A 31 -9.18 3.08 2.43
N PRO A 32 -10.05 3.40 3.40
CA PRO A 32 -9.67 3.39 4.83
C PRO A 32 -9.15 2.04 5.31
N ASP A 33 -9.72 0.94 4.85
CA ASP A 33 -9.31 -0.42 5.21
C ASP A 33 -7.92 -0.82 4.69
N HIS A 34 -7.29 0.02 3.84
CA HIS A 34 -5.92 -0.12 3.36
C HIS A 34 -4.94 0.92 3.91
N CYS A 35 -5.42 2.01 4.52
CA CYS A 35 -4.54 3.09 4.97
C CYS A 35 -4.86 3.73 6.33
N ALA A 36 -5.94 3.32 7.03
CA ALA A 36 -6.39 4.00 8.25
C ALA A 36 -5.34 4.02 9.37
N ASP A 37 -4.60 2.93 9.56
CA ASP A 37 -3.59 2.84 10.62
C ASP A 37 -2.29 3.62 10.31
N PHE A 38 -2.20 4.24 9.13
CA PHE A 38 -1.11 5.18 8.84
C PHE A 38 -1.10 6.36 9.82
N SER A 39 -2.29 6.81 10.26
CA SER A 39 -2.40 7.84 11.31
C SER A 39 -1.80 7.36 12.63
N ALA A 40 -2.03 6.11 13.02
CA ALA A 40 -1.44 5.52 14.24
C ALA A 40 0.08 5.38 14.13
N LEU A 41 0.60 4.94 12.97
CA LEU A 41 2.03 4.91 12.70
C LEU A 41 2.64 6.33 12.76
N THR A 42 1.94 7.34 12.26
CA THR A 42 2.37 8.74 12.29
C THR A 42 2.48 9.26 13.71
N VAL A 43 1.47 8.99 14.56
CA VAL A 43 1.52 9.34 15.99
C VAL A 43 2.69 8.66 16.68
N TYR A 44 2.86 7.36 16.45
CA TYR A 44 3.97 6.60 17.01
C TYR A 44 5.33 7.20 16.64
N ARG A 45 5.58 7.46 15.36
CA ARG A 45 6.86 7.99 14.89
C ARG A 45 7.13 9.43 15.36
N ARG A 46 6.09 10.26 15.43
CA ARG A 46 6.22 11.69 15.80
C ARG A 46 6.42 11.91 17.28
N TYR A 47 5.75 11.13 18.11
CA TYR A 47 5.68 11.38 19.55
C TYR A 47 6.38 10.32 20.39
N HIS A 48 7.12 9.42 19.77
CA HIS A 48 7.90 8.43 20.52
C HIS A 48 8.95 9.14 21.39
N PRO A 49 9.06 8.81 22.70
CA PRO A 49 9.97 9.52 23.62
C PRO A 49 11.45 9.36 23.25
N HIS A 50 11.80 8.28 22.57
CA HIS A 50 13.17 7.96 22.17
C HIS A 50 13.21 7.47 20.71
N PRO A 51 12.92 8.37 19.72
CA PRO A 51 12.99 7.95 18.33
C PRO A 51 14.47 7.68 17.97
N PRO A 52 14.75 6.61 17.22
CA PRO A 52 16.10 6.39 16.73
C PRO A 52 16.50 7.52 15.78
N PRO A 53 17.79 7.86 15.67
CA PRO A 53 18.25 8.74 14.63
C PRO A 53 17.94 8.10 13.28
N GLY A 54 17.16 8.78 12.45
CA GLY A 54 16.73 8.24 11.17
C GLY A 54 16.21 9.32 10.24
N GLY A 55 16.21 8.99 8.97
CA GLY A 55 15.66 9.83 7.91
C GLY A 55 14.16 9.67 7.75
N MET A 56 13.63 10.42 6.79
CA MET A 56 12.25 10.29 6.35
C MET A 56 12.01 8.92 5.72
N MET A 57 10.94 8.26 6.14
CA MET A 57 10.56 6.95 5.59
C MET A 57 9.85 7.14 4.24
N PRO A 58 10.24 6.42 3.18
CA PRO A 58 9.54 6.48 1.90
C PRO A 58 8.14 5.84 2.01
N VAL A 59 7.16 6.53 1.44
CA VAL A 59 5.77 6.05 1.29
C VAL A 59 5.43 6.07 -0.19
N TYR A 60 5.31 4.91 -0.79
CA TYR A 60 4.86 4.75 -2.16
C TYR A 60 3.35 4.53 -2.20
N GLY A 61 2.68 5.16 -3.14
CA GLY A 61 1.23 5.05 -3.27
C GLY A 61 0.67 5.85 -4.45
N PRO A 62 -0.66 5.97 -4.54
CA PRO A 62 -1.31 6.86 -5.48
C PRO A 62 -0.84 8.31 -5.32
N PRO A 63 -0.96 9.15 -6.36
CA PRO A 63 -0.53 10.56 -6.31
C PRO A 63 -1.11 11.35 -5.13
N ASP A 64 -2.35 11.08 -4.74
CA ASP A 64 -3.06 11.80 -3.68
C ASP A 64 -2.75 11.28 -2.26
N ALA A 65 -1.83 10.33 -2.12
CA ALA A 65 -1.54 9.69 -0.82
C ALA A 65 -1.19 10.70 0.27
N ALA A 66 -0.33 11.68 -0.03
CA ALA A 66 0.06 12.70 0.96
C ALA A 66 -1.16 13.50 1.45
N GLU A 67 -1.98 14.01 0.54
CA GLU A 67 -3.16 14.81 0.87
C GLU A 67 -4.19 14.00 1.66
N ARG A 68 -4.46 12.78 1.21
CA ARG A 68 -5.44 11.88 1.86
C ARG A 68 -5.01 11.49 3.28
N LEU A 69 -3.73 11.19 3.48
CA LEU A 69 -3.19 10.76 4.77
C LEU A 69 -3.09 11.95 5.74
N ILE A 70 -2.75 13.15 5.27
CA ILE A 70 -2.83 14.38 6.06
C ILE A 70 -4.28 14.65 6.48
N ALA A 71 -5.24 14.51 5.57
CA ALA A 71 -6.65 14.71 5.89
C ALA A 71 -7.20 13.68 6.90
N ALA A 72 -6.68 12.44 6.88
CA ALA A 72 -7.06 11.42 7.85
C ALA A 72 -6.41 11.62 9.24
N TYR A 73 -5.22 12.23 9.27
CA TYR A 73 -4.48 12.50 10.49
C TYR A 73 -4.99 13.75 11.23
N ALA A 74 -5.32 14.81 10.48
CA ALA A 74 -5.72 16.10 11.05
C ALA A 74 -7.17 16.08 11.55
N PRO A 75 -7.45 16.57 12.78
CA PRO A 75 -8.78 16.51 13.39
C PRO A 75 -9.80 17.46 12.74
N ASN A 76 -9.36 18.47 12.02
CA ASN A 76 -10.19 19.47 11.36
C ASN A 76 -9.48 20.17 10.19
N ALA A 77 -10.21 21.00 9.44
CA ALA A 77 -9.66 21.69 8.26
C ALA A 77 -8.54 22.67 8.58
N GLU A 78 -8.58 23.35 9.73
CA GLU A 78 -7.54 24.30 10.14
C GLU A 78 -6.23 23.57 10.42
N GLU A 79 -6.28 22.49 11.19
CA GLU A 79 -5.13 21.63 11.48
C GLU A 79 -4.60 20.95 10.21
N ARG A 80 -5.48 20.53 9.30
CA ARG A 80 -5.08 19.97 8.01
C ARG A 80 -4.18 20.92 7.22
N ASN A 81 -4.52 22.22 7.18
CA ASN A 81 -3.72 23.23 6.48
C ASN A 81 -2.35 23.51 7.12
N ARG A 82 -2.19 23.16 8.40
CA ARG A 82 -0.94 23.31 9.15
C ARG A 82 -0.15 22.01 9.26
N THR A 83 -0.80 20.86 9.00
CA THR A 83 -0.15 19.56 9.14
C THR A 83 0.87 19.37 8.01
N ASN A 84 2.09 19.13 8.41
CA ASN A 84 3.18 18.72 7.52
C ASN A 84 3.69 17.34 7.97
N LEU A 85 3.75 16.40 7.07
CA LEU A 85 4.29 15.05 7.31
C LEU A 85 5.66 14.85 6.63
N SER A 86 6.21 15.85 5.97
CA SER A 86 7.51 15.76 5.30
C SER A 86 8.70 15.71 6.26
N ASP A 87 8.46 15.92 7.54
CA ASP A 87 9.43 15.69 8.62
C ASP A 87 9.63 14.18 8.93
N LEU A 88 8.63 13.35 8.62
CA LEU A 88 8.62 11.91 8.90
C LEU A 88 8.70 11.07 7.63
N TYR A 89 8.14 11.56 6.51
CA TYR A 89 7.91 10.76 5.31
C TYR A 89 8.33 11.46 4.03
N THR A 90 8.80 10.66 3.07
CA THR A 90 8.95 11.09 1.68
C THR A 90 7.88 10.39 0.84
N PHE A 91 6.82 11.11 0.48
CA PHE A 91 5.77 10.58 -0.39
C PHE A 91 6.26 10.47 -1.83
N ARG A 92 6.05 9.33 -2.44
CA ARG A 92 6.51 8.97 -3.79
C ARG A 92 5.36 8.36 -4.58
N PRO A 93 4.73 9.13 -5.48
CA PRO A 93 3.69 8.57 -6.34
C PRO A 93 4.28 7.51 -7.28
N TYR A 94 3.44 6.55 -7.66
CA TYR A 94 3.83 5.57 -8.67
C TYR A 94 4.04 6.24 -10.03
N GLY A 95 5.12 5.91 -10.73
CA GLY A 95 5.53 6.55 -11.98
C GLY A 95 5.73 5.59 -13.15
N GLY A 96 5.24 4.34 -13.09
CA GLY A 96 5.39 3.35 -14.16
C GLY A 96 6.81 2.84 -14.39
N VAL A 97 7.77 3.25 -13.55
CA VAL A 97 9.16 2.79 -13.56
C VAL A 97 9.48 2.07 -12.25
N THR A 98 10.47 1.18 -12.30
CA THR A 98 10.90 0.48 -11.09
C THR A 98 11.54 1.45 -10.10
N ALA A 99 10.94 1.55 -8.92
CA ALA A 99 11.47 2.28 -7.77
C ALA A 99 12.24 1.32 -6.84
N ARG A 100 12.84 1.86 -5.76
CA ARG A 100 13.58 1.06 -4.77
C ARG A 100 13.27 1.48 -3.35
N ILE A 101 13.14 0.48 -2.47
CA ILE A 101 13.16 0.65 -1.01
C ILE A 101 14.24 -0.29 -0.47
N GLY A 102 15.37 0.26 -0.03
CA GLY A 102 16.51 -0.56 0.34
C GLY A 102 16.95 -1.48 -0.80
N ALA A 103 17.00 -2.78 -0.56
CA ALA A 103 17.35 -3.80 -1.55
C ALA A 103 16.18 -4.22 -2.45
N LEU A 104 14.93 -3.81 -2.14
CA LEU A 104 13.73 -4.20 -2.88
C LEU A 104 13.52 -3.33 -4.10
N GLY A 105 13.27 -3.95 -5.26
CA GLY A 105 12.75 -3.28 -6.45
C GLY A 105 11.21 -3.26 -6.38
N ILE A 106 10.61 -2.12 -6.70
CA ILE A 106 9.15 -1.89 -6.63
C ILE A 106 8.66 -1.48 -8.02
N LEU A 107 7.72 -2.21 -8.59
CA LEU A 107 7.05 -1.85 -9.83
C LEU A 107 5.53 -1.91 -9.59
N ALA A 108 4.83 -0.81 -9.82
CA ALA A 108 3.38 -0.75 -9.71
C ALA A 108 2.72 -0.66 -11.08
N ALA A 109 1.55 -1.25 -11.20
CA ALA A 109 0.70 -1.14 -12.37
C ALA A 109 -0.72 -0.75 -11.93
N PRO A 110 -1.39 0.19 -12.63
CA PRO A 110 -2.78 0.52 -12.33
C PRO A 110 -3.68 -0.70 -12.58
N VAL A 111 -4.69 -0.87 -11.74
CA VAL A 111 -5.66 -1.97 -11.80
C VAL A 111 -7.09 -1.44 -11.75
N GLU A 112 -8.05 -2.34 -12.02
CA GLU A 112 -9.48 -2.00 -12.07
C GLU A 112 -10.07 -1.97 -10.66
N HIS A 113 -10.45 -0.79 -10.20
CA HIS A 113 -11.12 -0.61 -8.91
C HIS A 113 -12.02 0.62 -8.92
N SER A 114 -12.81 0.85 -7.84
CA SER A 114 -13.72 2.00 -7.71
C SER A 114 -12.99 3.35 -7.51
N CYS A 115 -11.70 3.33 -7.21
CA CYS A 115 -10.82 4.49 -7.12
C CYS A 115 -9.47 4.17 -7.76
N GLU A 116 -8.56 5.15 -7.81
CA GLU A 116 -7.20 4.92 -8.28
C GLU A 116 -6.49 3.88 -7.41
N ALA A 117 -6.15 2.73 -8.00
CA ALA A 117 -5.59 1.57 -7.32
C ALA A 117 -4.47 0.93 -8.15
N TYR A 118 -3.56 0.26 -7.46
CA TYR A 118 -2.36 -0.33 -8.05
C TYR A 118 -2.09 -1.72 -7.48
N ALA A 119 -1.77 -2.67 -8.36
CA ALA A 119 -1.04 -3.86 -7.98
C ALA A 119 0.46 -3.55 -7.93
N VAL A 120 1.19 -4.24 -7.08
CA VAL A 120 2.61 -3.97 -6.84
C VAL A 120 3.43 -5.25 -6.94
N ARG A 121 4.46 -5.23 -7.80
CA ARG A 121 5.48 -6.27 -7.88
C ARG A 121 6.69 -5.84 -7.07
N ILE A 122 7.11 -6.69 -6.14
CA ILE A 122 8.28 -6.51 -5.30
C ILE A 122 9.30 -7.57 -5.70
N SER A 123 10.52 -7.15 -5.99
CA SER A 123 11.59 -8.04 -6.43
C SER A 123 12.84 -7.89 -5.56
N HIS A 124 13.49 -9.02 -5.26
CA HIS A 124 14.74 -9.09 -4.55
C HIS A 124 15.48 -10.39 -4.86
N ALA A 125 16.78 -10.32 -5.12
CA ALA A 125 17.65 -11.47 -5.32
C ALA A 125 17.10 -12.52 -6.32
N GLY A 126 16.52 -12.07 -7.43
CA GLY A 126 15.95 -12.93 -8.47
C GLY A 126 14.58 -13.53 -8.14
N ARG A 127 13.97 -13.18 -7.01
CA ARG A 127 12.61 -13.56 -6.61
C ARG A 127 11.66 -12.38 -6.74
N ALA A 128 10.39 -12.68 -6.99
CA ALA A 128 9.35 -11.68 -7.12
C ALA A 128 8.03 -12.12 -6.46
N LEU A 129 7.45 -11.20 -5.70
CA LEU A 129 6.09 -11.27 -5.17
C LEU A 129 5.25 -10.22 -5.87
N VAL A 130 4.02 -10.54 -6.25
CA VAL A 130 3.02 -9.58 -6.69
C VAL A 130 1.88 -9.53 -5.67
N TYR A 131 1.55 -8.31 -5.25
CA TYR A 131 0.39 -8.01 -4.43
C TYR A 131 -0.67 -7.32 -5.28
N SER A 132 -1.89 -7.84 -5.31
CA SER A 132 -2.93 -7.31 -6.18
C SER A 132 -3.48 -5.96 -5.70
N GLY A 133 -3.44 -5.67 -4.39
CA GLY A 133 -4.36 -4.72 -3.80
C GLY A 133 -5.80 -5.15 -4.07
N ASP A 134 -6.75 -4.21 -3.99
CA ASP A 134 -8.13 -4.43 -4.41
C ASP A 134 -8.25 -4.18 -5.92
N THR A 135 -8.85 -5.14 -6.61
CA THR A 135 -8.99 -5.07 -8.07
C THR A 135 -10.06 -6.01 -8.60
N GLY A 136 -10.76 -5.59 -9.65
CA GLY A 136 -11.47 -6.51 -10.52
C GLY A 136 -10.51 -7.28 -11.46
N PRO A 137 -11.02 -8.25 -12.22
CA PRO A 137 -10.24 -8.94 -13.23
C PRO A 137 -9.71 -7.98 -14.29
N CYS A 138 -8.39 -7.84 -14.41
CA CYS A 138 -7.78 -6.94 -15.38
C CYS A 138 -6.47 -7.51 -15.98
N PRO A 139 -6.17 -7.19 -17.25
CA PRO A 139 -4.94 -7.66 -17.90
C PRO A 139 -3.66 -7.15 -17.24
N GLN A 140 -3.70 -6.00 -16.58
CA GLN A 140 -2.56 -5.37 -15.94
C GLN A 140 -2.05 -6.23 -14.78
N LEU A 141 -2.96 -6.80 -13.96
CA LEU A 141 -2.59 -7.72 -12.88
C LEU A 141 -1.89 -8.97 -13.45
N VAL A 142 -2.48 -9.60 -14.47
CA VAL A 142 -1.93 -10.80 -15.12
C VAL A 142 -0.53 -10.51 -15.68
N LYS A 143 -0.37 -9.38 -16.38
CA LYS A 143 0.93 -8.96 -16.92
C LYS A 143 1.96 -8.73 -15.81
N LEU A 144 1.57 -8.10 -14.70
CA LEU A 144 2.46 -7.84 -13.58
C LEU A 144 2.86 -9.13 -12.85
N ALA A 145 1.93 -10.10 -12.76
CA ALA A 145 2.12 -11.40 -12.12
C ALA A 145 2.97 -12.38 -12.95
N THR A 146 3.05 -12.15 -14.27
CA THR A 146 3.81 -13.05 -15.16
C THR A 146 5.25 -13.25 -14.66
N GLY A 147 5.63 -14.52 -14.42
CA GLY A 147 6.95 -14.90 -13.94
C GLY A 147 7.25 -14.45 -12.51
N ALA A 148 6.24 -14.18 -11.68
CA ALA A 148 6.40 -13.99 -10.25
C ALA A 148 6.52 -15.37 -9.55
N ASP A 149 7.24 -15.42 -8.43
CA ASP A 149 7.31 -16.63 -7.59
C ASP A 149 6.06 -16.76 -6.70
N LEU A 150 5.38 -15.65 -6.42
CA LEU A 150 4.19 -15.60 -5.58
C LEU A 150 3.25 -14.48 -6.03
N LEU A 151 1.96 -14.81 -6.18
CA LEU A 151 0.87 -13.85 -6.29
C LEU A 151 0.06 -13.86 -4.99
N LEU A 152 0.06 -12.73 -4.28
CA LEU A 152 -0.85 -12.46 -3.17
C LEU A 152 -2.03 -11.68 -3.71
N ALA A 153 -3.10 -12.39 -4.05
CA ALA A 153 -4.31 -11.81 -4.64
C ALA A 153 -5.42 -11.69 -3.62
N GLU A 154 -6.22 -10.64 -3.74
CA GLU A 154 -7.52 -10.56 -3.09
C GLU A 154 -8.48 -11.62 -3.65
N ALA A 155 -9.57 -11.90 -2.94
CA ALA A 155 -10.69 -12.72 -3.40
C ALA A 155 -11.95 -12.37 -2.61
N SER A 156 -12.32 -11.10 -2.62
CA SER A 156 -13.39 -10.55 -1.78
C SER A 156 -14.79 -10.98 -2.22
N TRP A 157 -14.97 -11.29 -3.52
CA TRP A 157 -16.25 -11.75 -4.02
C TRP A 157 -16.42 -13.28 -4.01
N PRO A 158 -17.60 -13.80 -3.68
CA PRO A 158 -17.98 -15.15 -4.07
C PRO A 158 -18.07 -15.24 -5.61
N ASP A 159 -17.85 -16.42 -6.20
CA ASP A 159 -17.98 -16.62 -7.66
C ASP A 159 -19.46 -16.58 -8.07
N ARG A 160 -19.96 -15.41 -8.47
CA ARG A 160 -21.34 -15.17 -8.89
C ARG A 160 -21.38 -14.32 -10.16
N PRO A 161 -22.37 -14.55 -11.06
CA PRO A 161 -22.47 -13.82 -12.30
C PRO A 161 -22.94 -12.38 -12.15
N ASP A 162 -23.53 -12.02 -11.01
CA ASP A 162 -24.08 -10.69 -10.70
C ASP A 162 -23.12 -9.81 -9.85
N ASN A 163 -21.88 -10.24 -9.65
CA ASN A 163 -20.87 -9.42 -9.00
C ASN A 163 -20.64 -8.10 -9.77
N PRO A 164 -20.51 -6.96 -9.08
CA PRO A 164 -20.14 -5.72 -9.73
C PRO A 164 -18.81 -5.86 -10.46
N ALA A 165 -18.80 -5.45 -11.73
CA ALA A 165 -17.58 -5.53 -12.55
C ALA A 165 -16.53 -4.51 -12.10
N GLY A 166 -15.25 -4.85 -12.25
CA GLY A 166 -14.12 -3.94 -12.07
C GLY A 166 -13.87 -3.49 -10.64
N ILE A 167 -14.37 -4.22 -9.62
CA ILE A 167 -14.18 -3.82 -8.21
C ILE A 167 -13.32 -4.81 -7.45
N HIS A 168 -13.70 -6.08 -7.44
CA HIS A 168 -12.98 -7.14 -6.72
C HIS A 168 -12.88 -8.42 -7.53
N LEU A 169 -11.93 -9.28 -7.17
CA LEU A 169 -11.81 -10.63 -7.67
C LEU A 169 -12.73 -11.60 -6.90
N SER A 170 -13.16 -12.64 -7.58
CA SER A 170 -13.53 -13.91 -6.94
C SER A 170 -12.30 -14.81 -6.78
N GLY A 171 -12.40 -15.85 -5.97
CA GLY A 171 -11.34 -16.86 -5.88
C GLY A 171 -11.02 -17.53 -7.22
N LYS A 172 -12.03 -17.66 -8.10
CA LYS A 172 -11.84 -18.16 -9.48
C LYS A 172 -11.07 -17.18 -10.36
N ASP A 173 -11.31 -15.87 -10.21
CA ASP A 173 -10.60 -14.86 -10.97
C ASP A 173 -9.16 -14.70 -10.48
N ALA A 174 -8.94 -14.76 -9.16
CA ALA A 174 -7.60 -14.81 -8.57
C ALA A 174 -6.80 -16.03 -9.10
N GLY A 175 -7.43 -17.21 -9.17
CA GLY A 175 -6.82 -18.41 -9.75
C GLY A 175 -6.54 -18.32 -11.25
N LYS A 176 -7.27 -17.50 -12.02
CA LYS A 176 -6.96 -17.25 -13.44
C LYS A 176 -5.81 -16.25 -13.63
N ALA A 177 -5.61 -15.36 -12.65
CA ALA A 177 -4.54 -14.38 -12.68
C ALA A 177 -3.18 -14.97 -12.27
N ALA A 178 -3.18 -16.10 -11.55
CA ALA A 178 -1.99 -16.83 -11.12
C ALA A 178 -1.45 -17.73 -12.21
#